data_db2ce4f5b0605732b7bb2a3db8c40e9b
#
_entry.id   db2ce4f5b0605732b7bb2a3db8c40e9b
#
_cell.length_a   1.000
_cell.length_b   1.000
_cell.length_c   1.000
_cell.angle_alpha   90.00
_cell.angle_beta   90.00
_cell.angle_gamma   90.00
#
_symmetry.space_group_name_H-M   'P 1'
#
loop_
_entity.id
_entity.type
_entity.pdbx_description
1 polymer ?
#
loop_
_entity_poly.entity_id
_entity_poly.type
_entity_poly.pdbx_seq_one_letter_code
_entity_poly.pdbx_strand_id
1 'polypeptide(L)'
;MVTLLLITILMAMAAVSLSSAFRIFLLIQKAQYAQSVLDTAMTELRTLTKDATVYVKIYGNGTDVTGKPGASTGDAIEFMNKEGYVVLLTTDGCAQTDLYITGRNTGTADAVDAGELLARYYFPQRGITTDYTYAEGQTPVARAVAAVFGKGFYMGNYLEVTYSFPDGVAEGATVDGITATLKLYADEAHTIELASDTELLSFRHRVARKDAVTAKKVLE
;
A
#
# COMPACT_ATOMS: atom_id res chain seq x y z
N MET A 1 -48.27 -14.18 -40.34
CA MET A 1 -47.29 -13.05 -40.37
C MET A 1 -47.28 -12.23 -39.09
N VAL A 2 -48.41 -11.74 -38.56
CA VAL A 2 -48.47 -10.91 -37.35
C VAL A 2 -47.92 -11.62 -36.11
N THR A 3 -48.21 -12.89 -35.91
CA THR A 3 -47.72 -13.70 -34.79
C THR A 3 -46.22 -13.87 -34.79
N LEU A 4 -45.60 -14.06 -35.93
CA LEU A 4 -44.17 -14.18 -36.12
C LEU A 4 -43.44 -12.88 -35.77
N LEU A 5 -44.01 -11.74 -36.15
CA LEU A 5 -43.51 -10.42 -35.85
C LEU A 5 -43.61 -10.11 -34.35
N LEU A 6 -44.69 -10.48 -33.68
CA LEU A 6 -44.83 -10.37 -32.21
C LEU A 6 -43.81 -11.17 -31.46
N ILE A 7 -43.55 -12.44 -31.86
CA ILE A 7 -42.57 -13.31 -31.24
C ILE A 7 -41.12 -12.72 -31.39
N THR A 8 -40.78 -12.20 -32.56
CA THR A 8 -39.45 -11.58 -32.76
C THR A 8 -39.26 -10.32 -31.94
N ILE A 9 -40.25 -9.47 -31.77
CA ILE A 9 -40.20 -8.31 -30.90
C ILE A 9 -40.04 -8.73 -29.45
N LEU A 10 -40.81 -9.72 -28.99
CA LEU A 10 -40.74 -10.20 -27.63
C LEU A 10 -39.37 -10.85 -27.32
N MET A 11 -38.80 -11.63 -28.24
CA MET A 11 -37.45 -12.18 -28.12
C MET A 11 -36.38 -11.07 -28.10
N ALA A 12 -36.51 -10.03 -28.92
CA ALA A 12 -35.58 -8.91 -28.92
C ALA A 12 -35.63 -8.14 -27.59
N MET A 13 -36.80 -7.89 -27.02
CA MET A 13 -36.97 -7.25 -25.72
C MET A 13 -36.37 -8.11 -24.59
N ALA A 14 -36.57 -9.42 -24.61
CA ALA A 14 -35.99 -10.35 -23.64
C ALA A 14 -34.46 -10.36 -23.73
N ALA A 15 -33.90 -10.36 -24.95
CA ALA A 15 -32.45 -10.34 -25.15
C ALA A 15 -31.79 -9.03 -24.61
N VAL A 16 -32.41 -7.89 -24.83
CA VAL A 16 -31.96 -6.59 -24.33
C VAL A 16 -32.02 -6.56 -22.79
N SER A 17 -33.11 -7.04 -22.21
CA SER A 17 -33.29 -7.11 -20.77
C SER A 17 -32.26 -8.02 -20.12
N LEU A 18 -32.00 -9.19 -20.70
CA LEU A 18 -30.99 -10.13 -20.21
C LEU A 18 -29.57 -9.54 -20.30
N SER A 19 -29.24 -8.88 -21.42
CA SER A 19 -27.95 -8.22 -21.58
C SER A 19 -27.74 -7.09 -20.56
N SER A 20 -28.78 -6.32 -20.25
CA SER A 20 -28.74 -5.29 -19.22
C SER A 20 -28.53 -5.88 -17.82
N ALA A 21 -29.25 -6.96 -17.49
CA ALA A 21 -29.08 -7.65 -16.21
C ALA A 21 -27.68 -8.23 -16.04
N PHE A 22 -27.09 -8.82 -17.10
CA PHE A 22 -25.72 -9.30 -17.09
C PHE A 22 -24.70 -8.19 -16.85
N ARG A 23 -24.85 -7.04 -17.46
CA ARG A 23 -23.96 -5.88 -17.23
C ARG A 23 -24.01 -5.41 -15.78
N ILE A 24 -25.19 -5.31 -15.21
CA ILE A 24 -25.38 -4.92 -13.81
C ILE A 24 -24.71 -5.97 -12.88
N PHE A 25 -24.92 -7.23 -13.15
CA PHE A 25 -24.32 -8.33 -12.38
C PHE A 25 -22.78 -8.25 -12.39
N LEU A 26 -22.16 -8.05 -13.55
CA LEU A 26 -20.71 -7.88 -13.68
C LEU A 26 -20.19 -6.65 -12.93
N LEU A 27 -20.92 -5.53 -12.96
CA LEU A 27 -20.56 -4.34 -12.20
C LEU A 27 -20.61 -4.57 -10.71
N ILE A 28 -21.65 -5.25 -10.22
CA ILE A 28 -21.75 -5.61 -8.78
C ILE A 28 -20.61 -6.54 -8.37
N GLN A 29 -20.30 -7.56 -9.17
CA GLN A 29 -19.19 -8.46 -8.89
C GLN A 29 -17.85 -7.72 -8.83
N LYS A 30 -17.59 -6.80 -9.75
CA LYS A 30 -16.37 -5.98 -9.73
C LYS A 30 -16.29 -5.11 -8.49
N ALA A 31 -17.38 -4.46 -8.11
CA ALA A 31 -17.43 -3.62 -6.92
C ALA A 31 -17.24 -4.44 -5.63
N GLN A 32 -17.89 -5.60 -5.50
CA GLN A 32 -17.71 -6.50 -4.35
C GLN A 32 -16.28 -7.02 -4.26
N TYR A 33 -15.68 -7.37 -5.39
CA TYR A 33 -14.29 -7.80 -5.43
C TYR A 33 -13.34 -6.67 -5.00
N ALA A 34 -13.52 -5.46 -5.57
CA ALA A 34 -12.71 -4.31 -5.23
C ALA A 34 -12.78 -4.00 -3.72
N GLN A 35 -13.97 -4.04 -3.13
CA GLN A 35 -14.15 -3.86 -1.70
C GLN A 35 -13.44 -4.95 -0.89
N SER A 36 -13.55 -6.22 -1.29
CA SER A 36 -12.85 -7.33 -0.63
C SER A 36 -11.33 -7.20 -0.66
N VAL A 37 -10.77 -6.69 -1.76
CA VAL A 37 -9.34 -6.38 -1.86
C VAL A 37 -8.94 -5.29 -0.86
N LEU A 38 -9.72 -4.20 -0.78
CA LEU A 38 -9.46 -3.11 0.16
C LEU A 38 -9.55 -3.56 1.61
N ASP A 39 -10.60 -4.29 1.99
CA ASP A 39 -10.80 -4.81 3.35
C ASP A 39 -9.64 -5.72 3.79
N THR A 40 -9.17 -6.57 2.87
CA THR A 40 -8.04 -7.47 3.12
C THR A 40 -6.73 -6.68 3.24
N ALA A 41 -6.48 -5.74 2.33
CA ALA A 41 -5.30 -4.88 2.36
C ALA A 41 -5.27 -4.01 3.63
N MET A 42 -6.41 -3.44 4.02
CA MET A 42 -6.54 -2.65 5.24
C MET A 42 -6.27 -3.49 6.50
N THR A 43 -6.77 -4.71 6.54
CA THR A 43 -6.53 -5.65 7.65
C THR A 43 -5.05 -5.97 7.78
N GLU A 44 -4.37 -6.18 6.66
CA GLU A 44 -2.92 -6.45 6.66
C GLU A 44 -2.11 -5.22 7.05
N LEU A 45 -2.45 -4.03 6.53
CA LEU A 45 -1.84 -2.78 6.96
C LEU A 45 -1.97 -2.57 8.46
N ARG A 46 -3.16 -2.81 9.02
CA ARG A 46 -3.39 -2.76 10.48
C ARG A 46 -2.49 -3.77 11.21
N THR A 47 -2.31 -4.95 10.67
CA THR A 47 -1.46 -5.99 11.25
C THR A 47 0.00 -5.59 11.23
N LEU A 48 0.49 -5.02 10.15
CA LEU A 48 1.88 -4.57 10.01
C LEU A 48 2.19 -3.35 10.87
N THR A 49 1.28 -2.37 10.94
CA THR A 49 1.52 -1.10 11.62
C THR A 49 1.26 -1.13 13.12
N LYS A 50 0.37 -2.02 13.61
CA LYS A 50 0.02 -2.10 15.06
C LYS A 50 1.21 -2.29 15.98
N ASP A 51 2.28 -2.93 15.51
CA ASP A 51 3.50 -3.21 16.27
C ASP A 51 4.59 -2.13 16.09
N ALA A 52 4.23 -0.94 15.57
CA ALA A 52 5.09 0.23 15.58
C ALA A 52 5.44 0.63 17.03
N THR A 53 6.73 0.93 17.31
CA THR A 53 7.22 1.10 18.69
C THR A 53 7.84 2.46 18.96
N VAL A 54 8.82 2.88 18.19
CA VAL A 54 9.68 4.01 18.57
C VAL A 54 9.24 5.30 17.85
N TYR A 55 9.10 5.22 16.55
CA TYR A 55 8.73 6.36 15.72
C TYR A 55 7.90 5.92 14.52
N VAL A 56 7.24 6.89 13.93
CA VAL A 56 6.56 6.79 12.65
C VAL A 56 6.88 8.02 11.81
N LYS A 57 7.13 7.83 10.53
CA LYS A 57 7.43 8.86 9.56
C LYS A 57 6.64 8.60 8.28
N ILE A 58 6.05 9.64 7.72
CA ILE A 58 5.33 9.59 6.44
C ILE A 58 6.17 10.33 5.40
N TYR A 59 6.29 9.78 4.21
CA TYR A 59 6.96 10.41 3.07
C TYR A 59 5.93 10.81 2.03
N GLY A 60 6.11 12.01 1.46
CA GLY A 60 5.21 12.52 0.43
C GLY A 60 5.34 11.81 -0.93
N ASN A 61 6.35 10.95 -1.08
CA ASN A 61 6.55 10.13 -2.27
C ASN A 61 7.38 8.90 -1.87
N GLY A 62 6.87 7.71 -2.09
CA GLY A 62 7.49 6.45 -1.69
C GLY A 62 8.65 5.99 -2.58
N THR A 63 8.81 6.53 -3.78
CA THR A 63 9.95 6.22 -4.67
C THR A 63 11.22 6.96 -4.26
N ASP A 64 11.09 8.12 -3.63
CA ASP A 64 12.22 8.98 -3.25
C ASP A 64 12.15 9.33 -1.76
N VAL A 65 12.38 8.33 -0.92
CA VAL A 65 12.41 8.49 0.54
C VAL A 65 13.80 8.89 1.05
N THR A 66 14.84 8.65 0.25
CA THR A 66 16.24 8.89 0.61
C THR A 66 16.53 10.36 0.85
N GLY A 67 16.94 10.68 2.06
CA GLY A 67 17.30 12.05 2.45
C GLY A 67 16.14 13.05 2.46
N LYS A 68 14.90 12.59 2.39
CA LYS A 68 13.71 13.45 2.43
C LYS A 68 13.22 13.65 3.86
N PRO A 69 12.74 14.84 4.18
CA PRO A 69 12.02 15.07 5.43
C PRO A 69 10.68 14.33 5.40
N GLY A 70 10.14 14.07 6.58
CA GLY A 70 8.77 13.59 6.72
C GLY A 70 7.75 14.63 6.29
N ALA A 71 6.56 14.16 5.98
CA ALA A 71 5.40 14.94 5.62
C ALA A 71 4.23 14.64 6.56
N SER A 72 3.23 15.50 6.59
CA SER A 72 1.98 15.22 7.31
C SER A 72 1.09 14.22 6.58
N THR A 73 1.25 14.12 5.27
CA THR A 73 0.49 13.21 4.38
C THR A 73 1.41 12.72 3.28
N GLY A 74 1.25 11.46 2.87
CA GLY A 74 2.05 10.89 1.77
C GLY A 74 1.70 9.44 1.49
N ASP A 75 2.37 8.85 0.51
CA ASP A 75 2.12 7.52 -0.05
C ASP A 75 3.02 6.42 0.53
N ALA A 76 3.97 6.79 1.37
CA ALA A 76 4.82 5.82 2.06
C ALA A 76 4.92 6.12 3.55
N ILE A 77 4.98 5.04 4.35
CA ILE A 77 5.16 5.12 5.80
C ILE A 77 6.36 4.31 6.23
N GLU A 78 7.19 4.90 7.09
CA GLU A 78 8.32 4.25 7.75
C GLU A 78 8.07 4.21 9.25
N PHE A 79 8.36 3.08 9.88
CA PHE A 79 8.29 2.92 11.33
C PHE A 79 9.25 1.84 11.81
N MET A 80 9.58 1.86 13.08
CA MET A 80 10.30 0.74 13.72
C MET A 80 9.29 -0.23 14.32
N ASN A 81 9.44 -1.51 14.01
CA ASN A 81 8.59 -2.55 14.59
C ASN A 81 9.15 -3.05 15.93
N LYS A 82 8.38 -3.89 16.63
CA LYS A 82 8.78 -4.47 17.95
C LYS A 82 10.04 -5.34 17.89
N GLU A 83 10.40 -5.83 16.72
CA GLU A 83 11.59 -6.67 16.51
C GLU A 83 12.84 -5.83 16.23
N GLY A 84 12.70 -4.51 16.17
CA GLY A 84 13.79 -3.58 15.91
C GLY A 84 14.09 -3.38 14.42
N TYR A 85 13.27 -3.86 13.51
CA TYR A 85 13.40 -3.55 12.09
C TYR A 85 12.79 -2.20 11.78
N VAL A 86 13.43 -1.46 10.88
CA VAL A 86 12.80 -0.33 10.21
C VAL A 86 12.01 -0.90 9.03
N VAL A 87 10.72 -0.64 9.01
CA VAL A 87 9.78 -1.10 7.98
C VAL A 87 9.32 0.09 7.17
N LEU A 88 9.45 0.00 5.85
CA LEU A 88 8.89 0.96 4.91
C LEU A 88 7.77 0.26 4.12
N LEU A 89 6.57 0.81 4.19
CA LEU A 89 5.41 0.37 3.39
C LEU A 89 5.14 1.38 2.30
N THR A 90 5.01 0.92 1.06
CA THR A 90 4.72 1.74 -0.13
C THR A 90 3.99 0.92 -1.18
N THR A 91 3.36 1.57 -2.14
CA THR A 91 2.74 0.96 -3.33
C THR A 91 3.48 1.30 -4.63
N ASP A 92 4.64 1.95 -4.57
CA ASP A 92 5.39 2.43 -5.74
C ASP A 92 6.19 1.36 -6.47
N GLY A 93 6.11 0.12 -6.00
CA GLY A 93 6.86 -0.96 -6.57
C GLY A 93 8.36 -0.90 -6.27
N CYS A 94 9.14 -1.77 -6.88
CA CYS A 94 10.59 -1.71 -6.80
C CYS A 94 11.29 -2.52 -7.90
N ALA A 95 12.47 -2.02 -8.32
CA ALA A 95 13.28 -2.67 -9.33
C ALA A 95 13.94 -3.95 -8.78
N GLN A 96 14.20 -4.89 -9.66
CA GLN A 96 14.75 -6.22 -9.36
C GLN A 96 16.14 -6.18 -8.68
N THR A 97 16.94 -5.14 -8.97
CA THR A 97 18.31 -4.99 -8.47
C THR A 97 18.40 -4.68 -6.97
N ASP A 98 17.30 -4.25 -6.36
CA ASP A 98 17.30 -3.78 -4.99
C ASP A 98 16.88 -4.86 -3.98
N LEU A 99 16.70 -6.15 -4.41
CA LEU A 99 15.88 -7.07 -3.65
C LEU A 99 16.45 -8.45 -3.41
N TYR A 100 16.45 -8.81 -2.14
CA TYR A 100 16.17 -10.17 -1.69
C TYR A 100 14.66 -10.31 -1.44
N ILE A 101 13.90 -10.73 -2.44
CA ILE A 101 12.46 -10.98 -2.26
C ILE A 101 12.29 -12.33 -1.60
N THR A 102 11.86 -12.34 -0.35
CA THR A 102 11.51 -13.56 0.37
C THR A 102 10.31 -14.22 -0.30
N GLY A 103 10.48 -15.44 -0.81
CA GLY A 103 9.39 -16.26 -1.34
C GLY A 103 9.12 -16.14 -2.84
N ARG A 104 9.81 -15.27 -3.58
CA ARG A 104 9.82 -15.30 -5.05
C ARG A 104 11.12 -15.93 -5.54
N ASN A 105 11.02 -16.82 -6.52
CA ASN A 105 12.20 -17.41 -7.18
C ASN A 105 12.95 -16.31 -7.93
N THR A 106 14.11 -15.93 -7.43
CA THR A 106 14.94 -14.84 -7.92
C THR A 106 15.60 -15.11 -9.29
N GLY A 107 15.16 -16.11 -10.01
CA GLY A 107 15.76 -16.54 -11.28
C GLY A 107 15.39 -15.70 -12.50
N THR A 108 14.31 -14.95 -12.49
CA THR A 108 13.86 -14.15 -13.64
C THR A 108 12.89 -13.04 -13.19
N ALA A 109 13.30 -11.80 -13.42
CA ALA A 109 12.45 -10.65 -13.79
C ALA A 109 11.18 -10.31 -12.98
N ASP A 110 11.03 -10.72 -11.73
CA ASP A 110 9.85 -10.34 -10.94
C ASP A 110 10.12 -9.11 -10.07
N ALA A 111 10.25 -7.95 -10.72
CA ALA A 111 10.07 -6.67 -10.06
C ALA A 111 8.69 -6.65 -9.37
N VAL A 112 8.54 -5.98 -8.24
CA VAL A 112 7.23 -5.66 -7.69
C VAL A 112 6.73 -4.45 -8.46
N ASP A 113 5.61 -4.62 -9.15
CA ASP A 113 5.03 -3.56 -9.96
C ASP A 113 4.44 -2.46 -9.06
N ALA A 114 4.34 -1.24 -9.58
CA ALA A 114 3.55 -0.18 -8.95
C ALA A 114 2.10 -0.64 -8.78
N GLY A 115 1.46 -0.20 -7.69
CA GLY A 115 0.10 -0.61 -7.36
C GLY A 115 0.01 -1.93 -6.57
N GLU A 116 1.15 -2.53 -6.17
CA GLU A 116 1.20 -3.65 -5.23
C GLU A 116 1.75 -3.18 -3.87
N LEU A 117 1.12 -3.58 -2.77
CA LEU A 117 1.60 -3.24 -1.43
C LEU A 117 2.92 -3.96 -1.15
N LEU A 118 3.94 -3.17 -0.86
CA LEU A 118 5.30 -3.59 -0.64
C LEU A 118 5.75 -3.25 0.78
N ALA A 119 6.38 -4.21 1.46
CA ALA A 119 7.05 -3.99 2.75
C ALA A 119 8.56 -4.21 2.59
N ARG A 120 9.35 -3.19 2.90
CA ARG A 120 10.81 -3.26 2.95
C ARG A 120 11.26 -3.27 4.40
N TYR A 121 12.11 -4.23 4.76
CA TYR A 121 12.66 -4.41 6.10
C TYR A 121 14.13 -4.08 6.11
N TYR A 122 14.52 -3.11 6.93
CA TYR A 122 15.91 -2.71 7.12
C TYR A 122 16.37 -3.13 8.51
N PHE A 123 17.56 -3.70 8.57
CA PHE A 123 18.17 -4.00 9.85
C PHE A 123 18.87 -2.76 10.40
N PRO A 124 18.61 -2.38 11.64
CA PRO A 124 19.52 -1.50 12.34
C PRO A 124 20.85 -2.25 12.52
N GLN A 125 21.95 -1.71 11.99
CA GLN A 125 23.26 -2.32 12.20
C GLN A 125 23.74 -2.13 13.64
N ARG A 126 24.63 -3.03 14.14
CA ARG A 126 25.31 -2.85 15.41
C ARG A 126 26.03 -1.50 15.42
N GLY A 127 25.75 -0.67 16.41
CA GLY A 127 26.31 0.67 16.53
C GLY A 127 25.36 1.81 16.21
N ILE A 128 24.06 1.53 16.07
CA ILE A 128 23.05 2.55 15.96
C ILE A 128 23.05 3.41 17.21
N THR A 129 23.23 4.71 16.99
CA THR A 129 23.02 5.72 18.03
C THR A 129 21.53 5.76 18.38
N THR A 130 21.19 6.40 19.50
CA THR A 130 19.79 6.61 19.93
C THR A 130 18.88 7.25 18.85
N ASP A 131 19.48 7.77 17.78
CA ASP A 131 18.79 8.37 16.64
C ASP A 131 18.55 7.41 15.47
N TYR A 132 18.85 6.12 15.63
CA TYR A 132 18.68 5.10 14.57
C TYR A 132 19.36 5.46 13.25
N THR A 133 20.52 6.11 13.31
CA THR A 133 21.34 6.45 12.15
C THR A 133 22.41 5.39 11.94
N TYR A 134 22.67 5.01 10.69
CA TYR A 134 23.82 4.16 10.36
C TYR A 134 25.12 4.92 10.58
N ALA A 135 26.20 4.18 10.88
CA ALA A 135 27.52 4.78 10.93
C ALA A 135 27.88 5.39 9.58
N GLU A 136 28.63 6.49 9.61
CA GLU A 136 29.10 7.16 8.40
C GLU A 136 29.85 6.20 7.48
N GLY A 137 29.49 6.19 6.19
CA GLY A 137 30.09 5.30 5.17
C GLY A 137 29.43 3.91 5.06
N GLN A 138 28.37 3.63 5.80
CA GLN A 138 27.62 2.38 5.64
C GLN A 138 26.31 2.64 4.89
N THR A 139 26.12 1.91 3.81
CA THR A 139 24.85 1.93 3.03
C THR A 139 23.88 0.94 3.64
N PRO A 140 22.69 1.36 4.06
CA PRO A 140 21.67 0.43 4.52
C PRO A 140 21.18 -0.41 3.34
N VAL A 141 21.30 -1.70 3.48
CA VAL A 141 20.74 -2.65 2.51
C VAL A 141 19.43 -3.17 3.10
N ALA A 142 18.36 -3.08 2.33
CA ALA A 142 17.13 -3.75 2.70
C ALA A 142 17.41 -5.23 2.88
N ARG A 143 17.17 -5.77 4.08
CA ARG A 143 17.46 -7.18 4.37
C ARG A 143 16.41 -8.11 3.78
N ALA A 144 15.18 -7.64 3.71
CA ALA A 144 14.09 -8.35 3.06
C ALA A 144 13.13 -7.35 2.45
N VAL A 145 12.62 -7.69 1.29
CA VAL A 145 11.50 -7.01 0.66
C VAL A 145 10.45 -8.06 0.40
N ALA A 146 9.25 -7.78 0.82
CA ALA A 146 8.12 -8.67 0.65
C ALA A 146 7.01 -7.93 -0.08
N ALA A 147 6.54 -8.47 -1.20
CA ALA A 147 5.22 -8.16 -1.68
C ALA A 147 4.23 -8.74 -0.65
N VAL A 148 3.40 -7.89 -0.08
CA VAL A 148 2.47 -8.29 0.99
C VAL A 148 1.45 -9.30 0.44
N PHE A 149 1.05 -9.11 -0.81
CA PHE A 149 0.18 -10.03 -1.54
C PHE A 149 0.83 -10.42 -2.89
N GLY A 150 0.49 -11.60 -3.39
CA GLY A 150 0.90 -12.01 -4.73
C GLY A 150 0.18 -11.19 -5.81
N LYS A 151 0.82 -11.04 -6.98
CA LYS A 151 0.30 -10.26 -8.12
C LYS A 151 -1.16 -10.62 -8.50
N GLY A 152 -1.53 -11.88 -8.41
CA GLY A 152 -2.89 -12.35 -8.69
C GLY A 152 -3.97 -11.82 -7.73
N PHE A 153 -3.58 -11.34 -6.54
CA PHE A 153 -4.51 -10.78 -5.57
C PHE A 153 -5.23 -9.54 -6.07
N TYR A 154 -4.54 -8.70 -6.83
CA TYR A 154 -5.11 -7.45 -7.37
C TYR A 154 -5.87 -7.64 -8.68
N MET A 155 -5.77 -8.81 -9.34
CA MET A 155 -6.41 -9.14 -10.64
C MET A 155 -6.21 -8.06 -11.72
N GLY A 156 -5.01 -7.48 -11.79
CA GLY A 156 -4.68 -6.44 -12.76
C GLY A 156 -5.17 -5.03 -12.40
N ASN A 157 -5.65 -4.84 -11.17
CA ASN A 157 -5.95 -3.51 -10.63
C ASN A 157 -4.74 -2.98 -9.83
N TYR A 158 -4.75 -1.68 -9.55
CA TYR A 158 -3.66 -0.94 -8.93
C TYR A 158 -4.11 -0.37 -7.61
N LEU A 159 -3.41 -0.72 -6.52
CA LEU A 159 -3.65 -0.20 -5.19
C LEU A 159 -2.83 1.08 -4.98
N GLU A 160 -3.45 2.12 -4.48
CA GLU A 160 -2.81 3.31 -3.94
C GLU A 160 -3.12 3.42 -2.45
N VAL A 161 -2.11 3.76 -1.66
CA VAL A 161 -2.27 4.00 -0.23
C VAL A 161 -1.78 5.39 0.10
N THR A 162 -2.62 6.17 0.77
CA THR A 162 -2.24 7.47 1.31
C THR A 162 -2.31 7.42 2.83
N TYR A 163 -1.23 7.82 3.49
CA TYR A 163 -1.14 7.92 4.95
C TYR A 163 -1.22 9.37 5.38
N SER A 164 -1.85 9.65 6.52
CA SER A 164 -1.88 10.97 7.12
C SER A 164 -1.83 10.93 8.64
N PHE A 165 -1.12 11.89 9.23
CA PHE A 165 -1.21 12.14 10.67
C PHE A 165 -2.53 12.85 11.01
N PRO A 166 -3.05 12.68 12.24
CA PRO A 166 -4.11 13.53 12.73
C PRO A 166 -3.75 15.01 12.68
N ASP A 167 -4.75 15.87 12.47
CA ASP A 167 -4.53 17.30 12.36
C ASP A 167 -3.84 17.89 13.61
N GLY A 168 -2.91 18.81 13.40
CA GLY A 168 -2.22 19.52 14.47
C GLY A 168 -1.10 18.74 15.17
N VAL A 169 -0.78 17.53 14.74
CA VAL A 169 0.35 16.76 15.29
C VAL A 169 1.66 17.37 14.80
N ALA A 170 2.45 17.94 15.72
CA ALA A 170 3.79 18.48 15.42
C ALA A 170 4.85 17.37 15.39
N GLU A 171 6.02 17.68 14.79
CA GLU A 171 7.21 16.83 14.88
C GLU A 171 7.59 16.58 16.34
N GLY A 172 7.93 15.33 16.68
CA GLY A 172 8.26 14.89 18.03
C GLY A 172 7.05 14.63 18.93
N ALA A 173 5.85 15.02 18.52
CA ALA A 173 4.64 14.67 19.26
C ALA A 173 4.34 13.17 19.16
N THR A 174 3.74 12.61 20.20
CA THR A 174 3.33 11.20 20.19
C THR A 174 1.95 11.05 19.59
N VAL A 175 1.78 10.00 18.78
CA VAL A 175 0.53 9.62 18.14
C VAL A 175 0.13 8.20 18.54
N ASP A 176 -1.17 7.96 18.61
CA ASP A 176 -1.77 6.67 18.91
C ASP A 176 -2.11 5.89 17.62
N GLY A 177 -2.02 6.54 16.46
CA GLY A 177 -2.34 5.97 15.16
C GLY A 177 -2.20 6.99 14.04
N ILE A 178 -2.40 6.51 12.83
CA ILE A 178 -2.42 7.30 11.59
C ILE A 178 -3.65 6.91 10.78
N THR A 179 -4.11 7.81 9.93
CA THR A 179 -5.17 7.49 8.98
C THR A 179 -4.54 6.93 7.70
N ALA A 180 -5.06 5.81 7.22
CA ALA A 180 -4.74 5.27 5.91
C ALA A 180 -5.98 5.33 5.02
N THR A 181 -5.81 5.85 3.81
CA THR A 181 -6.81 5.83 2.74
C THR A 181 -6.30 4.94 1.63
N LEU A 182 -7.05 3.89 1.34
CA LEU A 182 -6.77 2.95 0.27
C LEU A 182 -7.71 3.23 -0.89
N LYS A 183 -7.18 3.21 -2.10
CA LYS A 183 -7.95 3.31 -3.33
C LYS A 183 -7.51 2.22 -4.28
N LEU A 184 -8.47 1.57 -4.93
CA LEU A 184 -8.20 0.58 -5.96
C LEU A 184 -8.62 1.14 -7.31
N TYR A 185 -7.71 1.13 -8.27
CA TYR A 185 -7.90 1.63 -9.63
C TYR A 185 -7.87 0.50 -10.65
N ALA A 186 -8.67 0.64 -11.71
CA ALA A 186 -8.68 -0.31 -12.82
C ALA A 186 -7.51 -0.12 -13.79
N ASP A 187 -6.81 1.00 -13.70
CA ASP A 187 -5.76 1.41 -14.63
C ASP A 187 -4.54 1.99 -13.90
N GLU A 188 -3.37 1.81 -14.48
CA GLU A 188 -2.09 2.29 -13.94
C GLU A 188 -2.01 3.83 -13.84
N ALA A 189 -2.78 4.53 -14.68
CA ALA A 189 -2.84 5.99 -14.65
C ALA A 189 -3.74 6.55 -13.52
N HIS A 190 -4.34 5.68 -12.70
CA HIS A 190 -5.22 6.01 -11.58
C HIS A 190 -6.42 6.91 -11.99
N THR A 191 -6.98 6.67 -13.19
CA THR A 191 -8.10 7.48 -13.70
C THR A 191 -9.47 6.86 -13.39
N ILE A 192 -9.53 5.54 -13.19
CA ILE A 192 -10.78 4.79 -12.97
C ILE A 192 -10.75 4.16 -11.58
N GLU A 193 -11.26 4.89 -10.58
CA GLU A 193 -11.41 4.39 -9.22
C GLU A 193 -12.54 3.34 -9.16
N LEU A 194 -12.25 2.17 -8.62
CA LEU A 194 -13.19 1.06 -8.42
C LEU A 194 -13.82 1.08 -7.03
N ALA A 195 -13.00 1.36 -6.03
CA ALA A 195 -13.42 1.45 -4.64
C ALA A 195 -12.38 2.25 -3.83
N SER A 196 -12.83 2.82 -2.71
CA SER A 196 -11.96 3.45 -1.72
C SER A 196 -12.42 3.13 -0.30
N ASP A 197 -11.46 3.08 0.62
CA ASP A 197 -11.70 2.89 2.04
C ASP A 197 -10.73 3.74 2.86
N THR A 198 -11.18 4.22 4.01
CA THR A 198 -10.36 5.05 4.90
C THR A 198 -10.54 4.62 6.35
N GLU A 199 -9.43 4.33 7.01
CA GLU A 199 -9.45 3.84 8.37
C GLU A 199 -8.32 4.42 9.22
N LEU A 200 -8.56 4.51 10.53
CA LEU A 200 -7.55 4.83 11.53
C LEU A 200 -6.79 3.54 11.90
N LEU A 201 -5.51 3.48 11.52
CA LEU A 201 -4.59 2.44 11.93
C LEU A 201 -4.04 2.75 13.31
N SER A 202 -4.58 2.09 14.34
CA SER A 202 -4.17 2.31 15.72
C SER A 202 -2.91 1.52 16.05
N PHE A 203 -1.94 2.16 16.69
CA PHE A 203 -0.74 1.55 17.22
C PHE A 203 -1.00 0.94 18.60
N ARG A 204 -0.28 -0.14 18.93
CA ARG A 204 -0.34 -0.75 20.28
C ARG A 204 0.28 0.16 21.34
N HIS A 205 1.24 0.98 20.95
CA HIS A 205 1.95 1.92 21.80
C HIS A 205 1.92 3.31 21.18
N ARG A 206 2.05 4.34 22.02
CA ARG A 206 2.27 5.69 21.54
C ARG A 206 3.64 5.79 20.87
N VAL A 207 3.70 6.29 19.66
CA VAL A 207 4.93 6.44 18.88
C VAL A 207 5.17 7.91 18.55
N ALA A 208 6.42 8.33 18.46
CA ALA A 208 6.75 9.71 18.12
C ALA A 208 6.62 9.93 16.60
N ARG A 209 5.99 11.03 16.19
CA ARG A 209 6.11 11.53 14.82
C ARG A 209 7.53 12.02 14.60
N LYS A 210 8.18 11.60 13.53
CA LYS A 210 9.54 11.97 13.18
C LYS A 210 9.59 12.47 11.75
N ASP A 211 9.93 13.75 11.56
CA ASP A 211 10.04 14.38 10.24
C ASP A 211 11.50 14.64 9.84
N ALA A 212 12.43 14.63 10.81
CA ALA A 212 13.84 14.90 10.55
C ALA A 212 14.46 13.94 9.53
N VAL A 213 15.43 14.43 8.75
CA VAL A 213 16.17 13.69 7.71
C VAL A 213 17.14 12.65 8.30
N THR A 214 16.72 11.90 9.29
CA THR A 214 17.49 10.76 9.84
C THR A 214 17.40 9.53 8.95
N ALA A 215 16.35 9.42 8.15
CA ALA A 215 16.16 8.34 7.21
C ALA A 215 17.21 8.30 6.10
N LYS A 216 17.87 9.43 5.78
CA LYS A 216 18.96 9.41 4.80
C LYS A 216 20.04 8.38 5.14
N LYS A 217 20.36 8.26 6.43
CA LYS A 217 21.36 7.29 6.91
C LYS A 217 20.77 5.90 7.18
N VAL A 218 19.46 5.73 7.10
CA VAL A 218 18.77 4.46 7.28
C VAL A 218 18.44 3.80 5.95
N LEU A 219 18.26 4.58 4.89
CA LEU A 219 17.79 4.12 3.58
C LEU A 219 18.80 4.34 2.43
N GLU A 220 19.95 4.97 2.69
CA GLU A 220 21.11 4.97 1.82
C GLU A 220 21.97 3.72 2.16
#